data_b33757df867bc7c7d343bd1d4f87d1fc
#
_entry.id   b33757df867bc7c7d343bd1d4f87d1fc
#
_cell.length_a   1.000
_cell.length_b   1.000
_cell.length_c   1.000
_cell.angle_alpha   90.00
_cell.angle_beta   90.00
_cell.angle_gamma   90.00
#
_symmetry.space_group_name_H-M   'P 1'
#
loop_
_entity.id
_entity.type
_entity.pdbx_description
1 polymer ?
#
loop_
_entity_poly.entity_id
_entity_poly.type
_entity_poly.pdbx_seq_one_letter_code
_entity_poly.pdbx_strand_id
1 'polypeptide(L)'
;MDIANFLIQLLNSVQYGLLLFMLAAGLTLIFGIMGVVNLAHGSFYMLGAYLAWSLSTAFGSLSLAIAGGLVLSVVFGLALEWLLFRHFYNRDHLDQVLLTFGLIYIFEELRSIVWGDDVHGVTIPAALSASIELTDTLSYPVYRLFMSAVCIALALGLYFLISKTRLGMKIRAGAFNRSMAEALGINIKLIHSVVFALGVGLAAVAGMIAAPVASVYPNMGAQVLIMCFVVVVIGGIGSVRGALIAALLVGLVDTFGKVLLPSMAGMLVYMLMAAVLLFKPEGLFKQ
;
A
#
# COMPACT_ATOMS: atom_id res chain seq x y z
N MET A 1 25.93 -17.43 6.62
CA MET A 1 24.73 -16.87 7.27
C MET A 1 24.21 -17.93 8.20
N ASP A 2 24.16 -17.65 9.51
CA ASP A 2 23.67 -18.60 10.51
C ASP A 2 22.17 -18.80 10.35
N ILE A 3 21.65 -19.97 10.74
CA ILE A 3 20.22 -20.33 10.65
C ILE A 3 19.34 -19.26 11.31
N ALA A 4 19.78 -18.74 12.45
CA ALA A 4 19.05 -17.72 13.19
C ALA A 4 18.96 -16.38 12.41
N ASN A 5 20.04 -15.92 11.80
CA ASN A 5 20.04 -14.75 10.93
C ASN A 5 19.17 -14.96 9.68
N PHE A 6 19.17 -16.18 9.12
CA PHE A 6 18.28 -16.51 8.00
C PHE A 6 16.80 -16.38 8.39
N LEU A 7 16.41 -16.90 9.56
CA LEU A 7 15.03 -16.80 10.06
C LEU A 7 14.60 -15.35 10.29
N ILE A 8 15.47 -14.51 10.86
CA ILE A 8 15.18 -13.07 11.04
C ILE A 8 14.97 -12.38 9.68
N GLN A 9 15.83 -12.66 8.70
CA GLN A 9 15.66 -12.06 7.37
C GLN A 9 14.41 -12.59 6.67
N LEU A 10 14.03 -13.82 6.88
CA LEU A 10 12.76 -14.37 6.39
C LEU A 10 11.56 -13.65 7.01
N LEU A 11 11.56 -13.44 8.34
CA LEU A 11 10.52 -12.66 9.02
C LEU A 11 10.47 -11.21 8.51
N ASN A 12 11.62 -10.55 8.36
CA ASN A 12 11.71 -9.20 7.81
C ASN A 12 11.17 -9.14 6.37
N SER A 13 11.48 -10.12 5.54
CA SER A 13 11.04 -10.16 4.14
C SER A 13 9.52 -10.36 4.04
N VAL A 14 8.96 -11.23 4.87
CA VAL A 14 7.51 -11.44 4.94
C VAL A 14 6.81 -10.17 5.45
N GLN A 15 7.33 -9.55 6.51
CA GLN A 15 6.77 -8.30 7.05
C GLN A 15 6.79 -7.18 6.01
N TYR A 16 7.91 -6.99 5.31
CA TYR A 16 8.03 -5.97 4.26
C TYR A 16 7.13 -6.30 3.06
N GLY A 17 7.08 -7.58 2.64
CA GLY A 17 6.18 -8.03 1.58
C GLY A 17 4.70 -7.81 1.92
N LEU A 18 4.28 -8.07 3.16
CA LEU A 18 2.91 -7.79 3.61
C LEU A 18 2.59 -6.29 3.61
N LEU A 19 3.54 -5.44 3.99
CA LEU A 19 3.38 -3.99 3.92
C LEU A 19 3.21 -3.51 2.45
N LEU A 20 4.06 -4.01 1.55
CA LEU A 20 3.94 -3.73 0.12
C LEU A 20 2.62 -4.25 -0.45
N PHE A 21 2.15 -5.42 0.00
CA PHE A 21 0.85 -5.95 -0.40
C PHE A 21 -0.30 -5.01 -0.02
N MET A 22 -0.30 -4.45 1.19
CA MET A 22 -1.32 -3.50 1.62
C MET A 22 -1.46 -2.33 0.64
N LEU A 23 -0.33 -1.76 0.26
CA LEU A 23 -0.27 -0.66 -0.69
C LEU A 23 -0.70 -1.12 -2.09
N ALA A 24 -0.11 -2.22 -2.58
CA ALA A 24 -0.38 -2.75 -3.90
C ALA A 24 -1.82 -3.24 -4.07
N ALA A 25 -2.44 -3.80 -3.02
CA ALA A 25 -3.84 -4.20 -3.03
C ALA A 25 -4.78 -3.02 -3.25
N GLY A 26 -4.52 -1.89 -2.60
CA GLY A 26 -5.28 -0.64 -2.82
C GLY A 26 -5.17 -0.15 -4.25
N LEU A 27 -3.96 -0.07 -4.79
CA LEU A 27 -3.72 0.35 -6.18
C LEU A 27 -4.33 -0.63 -7.18
N THR A 28 -4.18 -1.94 -6.94
CA THR A 28 -4.73 -3.01 -7.78
C THR A 28 -6.25 -2.95 -7.84
N LEU A 29 -6.91 -2.66 -6.72
CA LEU A 29 -8.37 -2.49 -6.68
C LEU A 29 -8.82 -1.27 -7.48
N ILE A 30 -8.18 -0.12 -7.27
CA ILE A 30 -8.50 1.11 -8.02
C ILE A 30 -8.33 0.86 -9.52
N PHE A 31 -7.18 0.33 -9.93
CA PHE A 31 -6.91 0.07 -11.34
C PHE A 31 -7.85 -0.98 -11.93
N GLY A 32 -8.04 -2.12 -11.25
CA GLY A 32 -8.84 -3.24 -11.75
C GLY A 32 -10.32 -2.92 -11.96
N ILE A 33 -10.88 -1.94 -11.22
CA ILE A 33 -12.31 -1.62 -11.28
C ILE A 33 -12.56 -0.31 -12.03
N MET A 34 -11.70 0.68 -11.81
CA MET A 34 -11.88 2.02 -12.38
C MET A 34 -11.11 2.22 -13.68
N GLY A 35 -10.13 1.34 -13.97
CA GLY A 35 -9.23 1.48 -15.12
C GLY A 35 -8.29 2.69 -15.02
N VAL A 36 -8.18 3.32 -13.84
CA VAL A 36 -7.39 4.53 -13.61
C VAL A 36 -6.05 4.19 -13.00
N VAL A 37 -4.96 4.60 -13.64
CA VAL A 37 -3.62 4.54 -13.09
C VAL A 37 -3.44 5.70 -12.13
N ASN A 38 -3.53 5.45 -10.82
CA ASN A 38 -3.37 6.49 -9.81
C ASN A 38 -1.92 6.61 -9.34
N LEU A 39 -1.16 7.50 -9.98
CA LEU A 39 0.24 7.78 -9.58
C LEU A 39 0.33 8.47 -8.21
N ALA A 40 -0.72 9.17 -7.75
CA ALA A 40 -0.75 9.77 -6.43
C ALA A 40 -1.01 8.76 -5.30
N HIS A 41 -1.09 7.44 -5.60
CA HIS A 41 -1.38 6.42 -4.58
C HIS A 41 -0.32 6.38 -3.47
N GLY A 42 0.96 6.59 -3.81
CA GLY A 42 2.03 6.71 -2.82
C GLY A 42 1.92 7.94 -1.92
N SER A 43 1.30 9.01 -2.40
CA SER A 43 1.06 10.20 -1.58
C SER A 43 0.06 9.95 -0.45
N PHE A 44 -0.88 9.01 -0.61
CA PHE A 44 -1.77 8.61 0.50
C PHE A 44 -1.03 7.81 1.57
N TYR A 45 -0.04 7.00 1.19
CA TYR A 45 0.86 6.36 2.15
C TYR A 45 1.65 7.40 2.94
N MET A 46 2.24 8.38 2.26
CA MET A 46 2.94 9.50 2.89
C MET A 46 2.00 10.29 3.82
N LEU A 47 0.83 10.66 3.36
CA LEU A 47 -0.18 11.36 4.18
C LEU A 47 -0.50 10.56 5.45
N GLY A 48 -0.69 9.24 5.33
CA GLY A 48 -0.91 8.36 6.47
C GLY A 48 0.25 8.43 7.48
N ALA A 49 1.49 8.37 7.02
CA ALA A 49 2.67 8.46 7.88
C ALA A 49 2.76 9.80 8.62
N TYR A 50 2.54 10.93 7.93
CA TYR A 50 2.50 12.25 8.54
C TYR A 50 1.33 12.43 9.52
N LEU A 51 0.15 11.91 9.21
CA LEU A 51 -0.98 11.89 10.14
C LEU A 51 -0.69 11.04 11.38
N ALA A 52 -0.03 9.89 11.22
CA ALA A 52 0.37 9.08 12.37
C ALA A 52 1.32 9.85 13.30
N TRP A 53 2.31 10.56 12.75
CA TRP A 53 3.20 11.40 13.53
C TRP A 53 2.44 12.54 14.24
N SER A 54 1.67 13.33 13.51
CA SER A 54 0.96 14.50 14.06
C SER A 54 -0.04 14.11 15.14
N LEU A 55 -0.86 13.08 14.85
CA LEU A 55 -1.91 12.65 15.79
C LEU A 55 -1.34 11.89 16.98
N SER A 56 -0.25 11.11 16.81
CA SER A 56 0.40 10.45 17.94
C SER A 56 1.08 11.46 18.87
N THR A 57 1.62 12.53 18.33
CA THR A 57 2.17 13.65 19.12
C THR A 57 1.06 14.40 19.87
N ALA A 58 -0.09 14.63 19.23
CA ALA A 58 -1.22 15.34 19.81
C ALA A 58 -1.96 14.52 20.87
N PHE A 59 -2.21 13.23 20.61
CA PHE A 59 -3.00 12.35 21.48
C PHE A 59 -2.18 11.51 22.45
N GLY A 60 -0.84 11.48 22.29
CA GLY A 60 0.03 10.60 23.06
C GLY A 60 -0.20 9.10 22.84
N SER A 61 -0.93 8.72 21.79
CA SER A 61 -1.32 7.34 21.51
C SER A 61 -1.30 7.03 20.01
N LEU A 62 -0.47 6.05 19.62
CA LEU A 62 -0.41 5.57 18.24
C LEU A 62 -1.73 4.91 17.78
N SER A 63 -2.41 4.19 18.66
CA SER A 63 -3.69 3.53 18.32
C SER A 63 -4.77 4.54 17.95
N LEU A 64 -4.89 5.62 18.73
CA LEU A 64 -5.81 6.72 18.45
C LEU A 64 -5.39 7.48 17.18
N ALA A 65 -4.08 7.63 16.96
CA ALA A 65 -3.54 8.24 15.76
C ALA A 65 -3.89 7.43 14.50
N ILE A 66 -3.76 6.10 14.55
CA ILE A 66 -4.15 5.22 13.44
C ILE A 66 -5.65 5.30 13.17
N ALA A 67 -6.49 5.22 14.21
CA ALA A 67 -7.93 5.30 14.04
C ALA A 67 -8.39 6.66 13.47
N GLY A 68 -7.92 7.76 14.06
CA GLY A 68 -8.22 9.11 13.59
C GLY A 68 -7.65 9.41 12.21
N GLY A 69 -6.40 9.00 11.97
CA GLY A 69 -5.73 9.16 10.68
C GLY A 69 -6.40 8.37 9.56
N LEU A 70 -6.91 7.16 9.84
CA LEU A 70 -7.69 6.37 8.87
C LEU A 70 -8.97 7.12 8.47
N VAL A 71 -9.73 7.62 9.47
CA VAL A 71 -10.97 8.38 9.19
C VAL A 71 -10.65 9.63 8.35
N LEU A 72 -9.64 10.40 8.74
CA LEU A 72 -9.23 11.60 8.01
C LEU A 72 -8.78 11.27 6.58
N SER A 73 -7.97 10.22 6.40
CA SER A 73 -7.49 9.80 5.08
C SER A 73 -8.62 9.33 4.18
N VAL A 74 -9.58 8.57 4.72
CA VAL A 74 -10.76 8.11 3.96
C VAL A 74 -11.65 9.28 3.57
N VAL A 75 -11.95 10.20 4.49
CA VAL A 75 -12.75 11.41 4.21
C VAL A 75 -12.06 12.27 3.16
N PHE A 76 -10.76 12.48 3.30
CA PHE A 76 -9.96 13.24 2.32
C PHE A 76 -9.93 12.54 0.96
N GLY A 77 -9.75 11.22 0.93
CA GLY A 77 -9.80 10.43 -0.31
C GLY A 77 -11.16 10.52 -1.00
N LEU A 78 -12.27 10.41 -0.25
CA LEU A 78 -13.62 10.58 -0.78
C LEU A 78 -13.85 11.99 -1.32
N ALA A 79 -13.33 13.01 -0.64
CA ALA A 79 -13.41 14.40 -1.11
C ALA A 79 -12.66 14.57 -2.44
N LEU A 80 -11.43 14.02 -2.55
CA LEU A 80 -10.66 14.04 -3.80
C LEU A 80 -11.35 13.25 -4.92
N GLU A 81 -11.92 12.09 -4.61
CA GLU A 81 -12.68 11.32 -5.59
C GLU A 81 -13.85 12.14 -6.13
N TRP A 82 -14.63 12.76 -5.25
CA TRP A 82 -15.80 13.54 -5.62
C TRP A 82 -15.45 14.82 -6.37
N LEU A 83 -14.39 15.53 -5.96
CA LEU A 83 -13.98 16.81 -6.55
C LEU A 83 -13.21 16.64 -7.86
N LEU A 84 -12.36 15.63 -7.96
CA LEU A 84 -11.40 15.48 -9.06
C LEU A 84 -11.61 14.20 -9.86
N PHE A 85 -11.38 13.02 -9.27
CA PHE A 85 -11.31 11.76 -10.00
C PHE A 85 -12.59 11.41 -10.74
N ARG A 86 -13.76 11.72 -10.17
CA ARG A 86 -15.07 11.47 -10.78
C ARG A 86 -15.22 12.11 -12.17
N HIS A 87 -14.58 13.25 -12.40
CA HIS A 87 -14.66 13.98 -13.67
C HIS A 87 -13.74 13.40 -14.74
N PHE A 88 -12.77 12.55 -14.33
CA PHE A 88 -11.77 11.96 -15.21
C PHE A 88 -12.02 10.49 -15.57
N TYR A 89 -13.03 9.81 -15.00
CA TYR A 89 -13.30 8.39 -15.29
C TYR A 89 -13.60 8.08 -16.76
N ASN A 90 -14.09 9.04 -17.51
CA ASN A 90 -14.41 8.89 -18.94
C ASN A 90 -13.39 9.65 -19.84
N ARG A 91 -12.30 10.15 -19.28
CA ARG A 91 -11.22 10.81 -20.02
C ARG A 91 -10.17 9.78 -20.43
N ASP A 92 -9.35 10.17 -21.40
CA ASP A 92 -8.24 9.34 -21.86
C ASP A 92 -7.24 9.01 -20.72
N HIS A 93 -6.56 7.87 -20.84
CA HIS A 93 -5.58 7.44 -19.84
C HIS A 93 -4.49 8.47 -19.60
N LEU A 94 -4.09 9.23 -20.64
CA LEU A 94 -3.08 10.28 -20.52
C LEU A 94 -3.55 11.43 -19.61
N ASP A 95 -4.81 11.85 -19.73
CA ASP A 95 -5.41 12.88 -18.87
C ASP A 95 -5.42 12.44 -17.41
N GLN A 96 -5.74 11.16 -17.16
CA GLN A 96 -5.75 10.59 -15.81
C GLN A 96 -4.34 10.53 -15.21
N VAL A 97 -3.34 10.14 -16.01
CA VAL A 97 -1.93 10.12 -15.61
C VAL A 97 -1.44 11.53 -15.29
N LEU A 98 -1.76 12.52 -16.14
CA LEU A 98 -1.39 13.93 -15.90
C LEU A 98 -2.03 14.49 -14.63
N LEU A 99 -3.32 14.20 -14.38
CA LEU A 99 -3.99 14.59 -13.14
C LEU A 99 -3.27 14.03 -11.92
N THR A 100 -3.03 12.70 -11.91
CA THR A 100 -2.43 12.05 -10.75
C THR A 100 -0.96 12.40 -10.56
N PHE A 101 -0.24 12.69 -11.64
CA PHE A 101 1.12 13.21 -11.60
C PHE A 101 1.15 14.63 -10.99
N GLY A 102 0.25 15.52 -11.43
CA GLY A 102 0.10 16.84 -10.83
C GLY A 102 -0.26 16.78 -9.34
N LEU A 103 -1.10 15.81 -8.94
CA LEU A 103 -1.45 15.60 -7.55
C LEU A 103 -0.24 15.21 -6.69
N ILE A 104 0.75 14.47 -7.21
CA ILE A 104 1.98 14.15 -6.45
C ILE A 104 2.66 15.45 -6.00
N TYR A 105 2.85 16.40 -6.91
CA TYR A 105 3.49 17.69 -6.58
C TYR A 105 2.64 18.51 -5.60
N ILE A 106 1.33 18.53 -5.78
CA ILE A 106 0.41 19.23 -4.85
C ILE A 106 0.54 18.61 -3.45
N PHE A 107 0.58 17.29 -3.33
CA PHE A 107 0.74 16.62 -2.05
C PHE A 107 2.10 16.89 -1.41
N GLU A 108 3.20 16.87 -2.19
CA GLU A 108 4.54 17.18 -1.67
C GLU A 108 4.62 18.64 -1.19
N GLU A 109 4.07 19.58 -1.94
CA GLU A 109 4.07 20.99 -1.55
C GLU A 109 3.18 21.23 -0.32
N LEU A 110 1.98 20.66 -0.28
CA LEU A 110 1.10 20.73 0.90
C LEU A 110 1.78 20.11 2.13
N ARG A 111 2.47 18.97 1.97
CA ARG A 111 3.25 18.37 3.04
C ARG A 111 4.32 19.32 3.55
N SER A 112 5.11 19.94 2.65
CA SER A 112 6.16 20.90 3.01
C SER A 112 5.61 22.12 3.77
N ILE A 113 4.48 22.68 3.29
CA ILE A 113 3.83 23.82 3.94
C ILE A 113 3.29 23.46 5.34
N VAL A 114 2.71 22.27 5.52
CA VAL A 114 2.03 21.89 6.77
C VAL A 114 3.03 21.34 7.81
N TRP A 115 3.99 20.52 7.39
CA TRP A 115 4.88 19.77 8.28
C TRP A 115 6.37 20.12 8.14
N GLY A 116 6.74 20.89 7.13
CA GLY A 116 8.14 21.20 6.85
C GLY A 116 8.88 20.03 6.17
N ASP A 117 10.20 20.17 6.05
CA ASP A 117 11.07 19.22 5.35
C ASP A 117 11.91 18.35 6.29
N ASP A 118 11.67 18.46 7.60
CA ASP A 118 12.39 17.67 8.59
C ASP A 118 11.94 16.21 8.61
N VAL A 119 12.85 15.34 9.06
CA VAL A 119 12.56 13.92 9.29
C VAL A 119 11.95 13.76 10.68
N HIS A 120 10.80 13.12 10.74
CA HIS A 120 10.09 12.92 12.00
C HIS A 120 10.10 11.44 12.42
N GLY A 121 10.36 11.20 13.71
CA GLY A 121 10.26 9.87 14.32
C GLY A 121 8.91 9.70 15.02
N VAL A 122 8.30 8.55 14.86
CA VAL A 122 7.08 8.17 15.59
C VAL A 122 7.46 7.20 16.70
N THR A 123 7.07 7.49 17.93
CA THR A 123 7.39 6.64 19.09
C THR A 123 6.57 5.35 19.07
N ILE A 124 7.25 4.22 19.27
CA ILE A 124 6.59 2.92 19.45
C ILE A 124 5.92 2.90 20.83
N PRO A 125 4.63 2.48 20.93
CA PRO A 125 3.96 2.34 22.22
C PRO A 125 4.73 1.41 23.16
N ALA A 126 4.75 1.73 24.47
CA ALA A 126 5.48 0.96 25.47
C ALA A 126 5.07 -0.53 25.48
N ALA A 127 3.81 -0.85 25.23
CA ALA A 127 3.32 -2.22 25.12
C ALA A 127 3.93 -3.04 23.95
N LEU A 128 4.43 -2.36 22.90
CA LEU A 128 4.99 -2.97 21.70
C LEU A 128 6.50 -2.72 21.56
N SER A 129 7.12 -2.04 22.51
CA SER A 129 8.55 -1.71 22.49
C SER A 129 9.47 -2.87 22.90
N ALA A 130 8.89 -3.93 23.46
CA ALA A 130 9.63 -5.15 23.83
C ALA A 130 10.16 -5.89 22.60
N SER A 131 11.17 -6.74 22.83
CA SER A 131 11.66 -7.69 21.84
C SER A 131 11.46 -9.12 22.38
N ILE A 132 11.12 -10.03 21.51
CA ILE A 132 11.04 -11.48 21.84
C ILE A 132 12.39 -12.09 21.54
N GLU A 133 12.97 -12.78 22.51
CA GLU A 133 14.19 -13.58 22.34
C GLU A 133 13.85 -14.84 21.53
N LEU A 134 14.41 -14.93 20.32
CA LEU A 134 14.26 -16.11 19.45
C LEU A 134 15.33 -17.15 19.76
N THR A 135 16.51 -16.70 20.17
CA THR A 135 17.64 -17.49 20.64
C THR A 135 18.42 -16.66 21.66
N ASP A 136 19.36 -17.28 22.41
CA ASP A 136 20.21 -16.62 23.42
C ASP A 136 20.96 -15.37 22.86
N THR A 137 21.10 -15.28 21.54
CA THR A 137 21.88 -14.22 20.87
C THR A 137 21.02 -13.30 19.96
N LEU A 138 19.73 -13.64 19.73
CA LEU A 138 18.90 -12.95 18.74
C LEU A 138 17.52 -12.62 19.28
N SER A 139 17.17 -11.34 19.18
CA SER A 139 15.85 -10.83 19.55
C SER A 139 15.14 -10.24 18.33
N TYR A 140 13.81 -10.33 18.32
CA TYR A 140 12.97 -9.75 17.26
C TYR A 140 11.97 -8.74 17.85
N PRO A 141 11.86 -7.51 17.31
CA PRO A 141 10.97 -6.47 17.83
C PRO A 141 9.49 -6.88 17.73
N VAL A 142 8.77 -6.80 18.85
CA VAL A 142 7.32 -7.09 18.91
C VAL A 142 6.52 -6.21 17.96
N TYR A 143 6.93 -4.95 17.76
CA TYR A 143 6.27 -4.03 16.85
C TYR A 143 6.23 -4.56 15.40
N ARG A 144 7.29 -5.21 14.91
CA ARG A 144 7.30 -5.80 13.56
C ARG A 144 6.33 -6.98 13.43
N LEU A 145 6.17 -7.77 14.49
CA LEU A 145 5.14 -8.83 14.52
C LEU A 145 3.74 -8.23 14.54
N PHE A 146 3.53 -7.17 15.30
CA PHE A 146 2.27 -6.42 15.29
C PHE A 146 1.95 -5.87 13.89
N MET A 147 2.92 -5.27 13.20
CA MET A 147 2.74 -4.82 11.80
C MET A 147 2.30 -5.97 10.90
N SER A 148 2.98 -7.11 10.98
CA SER A 148 2.64 -8.29 10.18
C SER A 148 1.24 -8.80 10.49
N ALA A 149 0.85 -8.84 11.77
CA ALA A 149 -0.48 -9.26 12.19
C ALA A 149 -1.58 -8.31 11.67
N VAL A 150 -1.37 -7.00 11.73
CA VAL A 150 -2.29 -5.99 11.16
C VAL A 150 -2.42 -6.16 9.64
N CYS A 151 -1.30 -6.31 8.94
CA CYS A 151 -1.31 -6.54 7.49
C CYS A 151 -2.07 -7.83 7.11
N ILE A 152 -1.85 -8.92 7.84
CA ILE A 152 -2.57 -10.19 7.63
C ILE A 152 -4.06 -10.02 7.91
N ALA A 153 -4.43 -9.37 9.02
CA ALA A 153 -5.83 -9.13 9.37
C ALA A 153 -6.55 -8.31 8.29
N LEU A 154 -5.91 -7.26 7.78
CA LEU A 154 -6.46 -6.44 6.70
C LEU A 154 -6.50 -7.20 5.37
N ALA A 155 -5.50 -8.02 5.06
CA ALA A 155 -5.50 -8.88 3.88
C ALA A 155 -6.67 -9.89 3.91
N LEU A 156 -6.88 -10.54 5.05
CA LEU A 156 -8.01 -11.45 5.27
C LEU A 156 -9.34 -10.71 5.21
N GLY A 157 -9.43 -9.53 5.83
CA GLY A 157 -10.61 -8.66 5.77
C GLY A 157 -10.96 -8.26 4.34
N LEU A 158 -9.96 -7.86 3.55
CA LEU A 158 -10.10 -7.53 2.14
C LEU A 158 -10.55 -8.75 1.32
N TYR A 159 -9.92 -9.89 1.53
CA TYR A 159 -10.31 -11.15 0.87
C TYR A 159 -11.77 -11.49 1.20
N PHE A 160 -12.17 -11.43 2.47
CA PHE A 160 -13.54 -11.69 2.90
C PHE A 160 -14.52 -10.69 2.27
N LEU A 161 -14.19 -9.39 2.31
CA LEU A 161 -15.00 -8.32 1.73
C LEU A 161 -15.24 -8.56 0.23
N ILE A 162 -14.17 -8.83 -0.53
CA ILE A 162 -14.29 -9.01 -1.98
C ILE A 162 -14.97 -10.35 -2.33
N SER A 163 -14.65 -11.43 -1.61
CA SER A 163 -15.06 -12.78 -2.01
C SER A 163 -16.42 -13.18 -1.46
N LYS A 164 -16.81 -12.70 -0.27
CA LYS A 164 -17.95 -13.20 0.50
C LYS A 164 -19.06 -12.20 0.73
N THR A 165 -18.89 -10.91 0.39
CA THR A 165 -19.92 -9.89 0.64
C THR A 165 -20.69 -9.51 -0.63
N ARG A 166 -21.90 -8.92 -0.43
CA ARG A 166 -22.70 -8.35 -1.52
C ARG A 166 -21.99 -7.16 -2.19
N LEU A 167 -21.20 -6.39 -1.42
CA LEU A 167 -20.38 -5.32 -1.97
C LEU A 167 -19.31 -5.88 -2.90
N GLY A 168 -18.57 -6.90 -2.46
CA GLY A 168 -17.56 -7.56 -3.29
C GLY A 168 -18.12 -8.17 -4.58
N MET A 169 -19.35 -8.67 -4.53
CA MET A 169 -20.06 -9.17 -5.72
C MET A 169 -20.31 -8.04 -6.73
N LYS A 170 -20.80 -6.88 -6.27
CA LYS A 170 -21.01 -5.69 -7.12
C LYS A 170 -19.70 -5.14 -7.68
N ILE A 171 -18.64 -5.15 -6.86
CA ILE A 171 -17.27 -4.75 -7.26
C ILE A 171 -16.79 -5.61 -8.41
N ARG A 172 -16.86 -6.95 -8.29
CA ARG A 172 -16.44 -7.88 -9.35
C ARG A 172 -17.30 -7.76 -10.62
N ALA A 173 -18.62 -7.58 -10.47
CA ALA A 173 -19.50 -7.35 -11.60
C ALA A 173 -19.13 -6.06 -12.38
N GLY A 174 -18.86 -4.96 -11.67
CA GLY A 174 -18.42 -3.71 -12.26
C GLY A 174 -17.05 -3.80 -12.94
N ALA A 175 -16.12 -4.59 -12.36
CA ALA A 175 -14.80 -4.83 -12.95
C ALA A 175 -14.89 -5.68 -14.24
N PHE A 176 -15.78 -6.66 -14.27
CA PHE A 176 -15.96 -7.55 -15.44
C PHE A 176 -16.64 -6.85 -16.62
N ASN A 177 -17.78 -6.19 -16.37
CA ASN A 177 -18.51 -5.46 -17.40
C ASN A 177 -19.31 -4.29 -16.79
N ARG A 178 -18.75 -3.10 -16.89
CA ARG A 178 -19.33 -1.86 -16.34
C ARG A 178 -20.73 -1.58 -16.90
N SER A 179 -20.89 -1.64 -18.23
CA SER A 179 -22.15 -1.30 -18.89
C SER A 179 -23.27 -2.28 -18.53
N MET A 180 -22.96 -3.57 -18.45
CA MET A 180 -23.92 -4.59 -18.03
C MET A 180 -24.31 -4.41 -16.56
N ALA A 181 -23.33 -4.10 -15.68
CA ALA A 181 -23.60 -3.86 -14.27
C ALA A 181 -24.51 -2.64 -14.06
N GLU A 182 -24.29 -1.55 -14.82
CA GLU A 182 -25.17 -0.37 -14.82
C GLU A 182 -26.58 -0.73 -15.31
N ALA A 183 -26.71 -1.50 -16.38
CA ALA A 183 -28.01 -1.94 -16.92
C ALA A 183 -28.79 -2.81 -15.92
N LEU A 184 -28.09 -3.56 -15.05
CA LEU A 184 -28.67 -4.33 -13.95
C LEU A 184 -28.95 -3.51 -12.69
N GLY A 185 -28.83 -2.17 -12.77
CA GLY A 185 -29.15 -1.25 -11.66
C GLY A 185 -28.05 -1.10 -10.60
N ILE A 186 -26.81 -1.53 -10.88
CA ILE A 186 -25.68 -1.30 -9.97
C ILE A 186 -25.19 0.13 -10.14
N ASN A 187 -25.18 0.90 -9.06
CA ASN A 187 -24.62 2.24 -9.06
C ASN A 187 -23.08 2.19 -9.10
N ILE A 188 -22.53 2.27 -10.30
CA ILE A 188 -21.08 2.18 -10.53
C ILE A 188 -20.33 3.37 -9.89
N LYS A 189 -20.93 4.58 -9.86
CA LYS A 189 -20.31 5.74 -9.19
C LYS A 189 -20.07 5.47 -7.71
N LEU A 190 -21.05 4.86 -7.03
CA LEU A 190 -20.88 4.48 -5.63
C LEU A 190 -19.80 3.41 -5.45
N ILE A 191 -19.75 2.42 -6.36
CA ILE A 191 -18.70 1.39 -6.32
C ILE A 191 -17.32 2.01 -6.48
N HIS A 192 -17.14 2.96 -7.40
CA HIS A 192 -15.87 3.68 -7.59
C HIS A 192 -15.47 4.43 -6.32
N SER A 193 -16.39 5.21 -5.71
CA SER A 193 -16.10 5.93 -4.46
C SER A 193 -15.70 4.99 -3.32
N VAL A 194 -16.39 3.85 -3.15
CA VAL A 194 -16.07 2.87 -2.12
C VAL A 194 -14.71 2.21 -2.37
N VAL A 195 -14.42 1.83 -3.62
CA VAL A 195 -13.14 1.23 -3.99
C VAL A 195 -11.99 2.21 -3.81
N PHE A 196 -12.19 3.46 -4.20
CA PHE A 196 -11.20 4.52 -4.00
C PHE A 196 -10.93 4.76 -2.50
N ALA A 197 -11.98 4.83 -1.68
CA ALA A 197 -11.87 4.97 -0.23
C ALA A 197 -11.12 3.79 0.41
N LEU A 198 -11.42 2.56 -0.03
CA LEU A 198 -10.69 1.36 0.42
C LEU A 198 -9.21 1.43 0.03
N GLY A 199 -8.90 1.81 -1.20
CA GLY A 199 -7.52 1.94 -1.68
C GLY A 199 -6.74 2.98 -0.90
N VAL A 200 -7.32 4.18 -0.71
CA VAL A 200 -6.72 5.25 0.12
C VAL A 200 -6.55 4.80 1.56
N GLY A 201 -7.56 4.16 2.15
CA GLY A 201 -7.50 3.65 3.52
C GLY A 201 -6.37 2.64 3.72
N LEU A 202 -6.22 1.67 2.79
CA LEU A 202 -5.15 0.68 2.84
C LEU A 202 -3.76 1.32 2.71
N ALA A 203 -3.59 2.27 1.79
CA ALA A 203 -2.33 2.99 1.62
C ALA A 203 -1.98 3.83 2.86
N ALA A 204 -2.95 4.57 3.40
CA ALA A 204 -2.75 5.40 4.58
C ALA A 204 -2.41 4.56 5.81
N VAL A 205 -3.12 3.45 6.06
CA VAL A 205 -2.80 2.55 7.18
C VAL A 205 -1.42 1.94 7.01
N ALA A 206 -1.03 1.54 5.80
CA ALA A 206 0.33 1.05 5.54
C ALA A 206 1.39 2.09 5.93
N GLY A 207 1.18 3.37 5.58
CA GLY A 207 2.03 4.48 6.00
C GLY A 207 2.07 4.70 7.51
N MET A 208 0.89 4.67 8.15
CA MET A 208 0.78 4.85 9.61
C MET A 208 1.52 3.78 10.41
N ILE A 209 1.36 2.51 10.03
CA ILE A 209 2.02 1.40 10.74
C ILE A 209 3.50 1.29 10.41
N ALA A 210 3.94 1.80 9.25
CA ALA A 210 5.34 1.83 8.87
C ALA A 210 6.12 2.97 9.56
N ALA A 211 5.47 4.09 9.86
CA ALA A 211 6.09 5.31 10.38
C ALA A 211 7.01 5.11 11.61
N PRO A 212 6.66 4.29 12.63
CA PRO A 212 7.55 4.05 13.77
C PRO A 212 8.84 3.29 13.44
N VAL A 213 8.88 2.56 12.32
CA VAL A 213 10.07 1.78 11.91
C VAL A 213 10.88 2.49 10.83
N ALA A 214 10.18 3.15 9.90
CA ALA A 214 10.80 3.75 8.71
C ALA A 214 11.11 5.25 8.88
N SER A 215 10.63 5.90 9.95
CA SER A 215 10.54 7.35 10.10
C SER A 215 9.65 7.99 9.01
N VAL A 216 9.36 9.28 9.17
CA VAL A 216 8.54 10.05 8.24
C VAL A 216 9.41 11.11 7.61
N TYR A 217 9.53 11.11 6.29
CA TYR A 217 10.46 11.99 5.56
C TYR A 217 9.88 12.41 4.20
N PRO A 218 10.36 13.54 3.63
CA PRO A 218 9.94 14.01 2.31
C PRO A 218 10.14 12.97 1.21
N ASN A 219 9.27 12.97 0.20
CA ASN A 219 9.32 12.07 -0.96
C ASN A 219 9.16 10.57 -0.67
N MET A 220 8.87 10.16 0.58
CA MET A 220 8.67 8.75 0.92
C MET A 220 7.55 8.10 0.09
N GLY A 221 6.54 8.87 -0.29
CA GLY A 221 5.42 8.41 -1.12
C GLY A 221 5.86 7.98 -2.52
N ALA A 222 6.74 8.73 -3.15
CA ALA A 222 7.24 8.42 -4.49
C ALA A 222 8.09 7.12 -4.49
N GLN A 223 8.96 6.95 -3.48
CA GLN A 223 9.79 5.75 -3.35
C GLN A 223 8.95 4.48 -3.19
N VAL A 224 7.94 4.54 -2.33
CA VAL A 224 7.06 3.38 -2.08
C VAL A 224 6.14 3.11 -3.27
N LEU A 225 5.71 4.15 -3.99
CA LEU A 225 4.92 4.02 -5.21
C LEU A 225 5.62 3.18 -6.27
N ILE A 226 6.92 3.41 -6.49
CA ILE A 226 7.72 2.64 -7.48
C ILE A 226 7.68 1.15 -7.11
N MET A 227 7.93 0.80 -5.85
CA MET A 227 7.87 -0.60 -5.39
C MET A 227 6.45 -1.17 -5.50
N CYS A 228 5.42 -0.36 -5.24
CA CYS A 228 4.04 -0.75 -5.43
C CYS A 228 3.73 -1.10 -6.90
N PHE A 229 4.20 -0.30 -7.85
CA PHE A 229 4.06 -0.61 -9.27
C PHE A 229 4.76 -1.89 -9.67
N VAL A 230 5.98 -2.12 -9.19
CA VAL A 230 6.68 -3.38 -9.43
C VAL A 230 5.85 -4.58 -8.96
N VAL A 231 5.27 -4.49 -7.76
CA VAL A 231 4.40 -5.55 -7.23
C VAL A 231 3.16 -5.76 -8.10
N VAL A 232 2.48 -4.68 -8.51
CA VAL A 232 1.27 -4.75 -9.34
C VAL A 232 1.57 -5.34 -10.72
N VAL A 233 2.69 -4.94 -11.33
CA VAL A 233 3.12 -5.45 -12.65
C VAL A 233 3.50 -6.94 -12.57
N ILE A 234 4.28 -7.35 -11.57
CA ILE A 234 4.64 -8.76 -11.36
C ILE A 234 3.38 -9.59 -11.06
N GLY A 235 2.51 -9.08 -10.19
CA GLY A 235 1.29 -9.78 -9.75
C GLY A 235 0.25 -9.96 -10.86
N GLY A 236 0.25 -9.05 -11.83
CA GLY A 236 -0.76 -8.89 -12.86
C GLY A 236 -1.79 -7.84 -12.45
N ILE A 237 -1.99 -6.89 -13.35
CA ILE A 237 -2.84 -5.71 -13.13
C ILE A 237 -4.28 -6.14 -12.81
N GLY A 238 -4.83 -5.63 -11.69
CA GLY A 238 -6.19 -5.96 -11.24
C GLY A 238 -6.30 -7.25 -10.40
N SER A 239 -5.25 -8.08 -10.29
CA SER A 239 -5.26 -9.32 -9.51
C SER A 239 -4.78 -9.12 -8.08
N VAL A 240 -5.71 -9.05 -7.10
CA VAL A 240 -5.36 -8.94 -5.66
C VAL A 240 -4.56 -10.16 -5.18
N ARG A 241 -4.88 -11.37 -5.68
CA ARG A 241 -4.13 -12.60 -5.35
C ARG A 241 -2.71 -12.53 -5.92
N GLY A 242 -2.60 -12.05 -7.16
CA GLY A 242 -1.31 -11.83 -7.80
C GLY A 242 -0.46 -10.80 -7.05
N ALA A 243 -1.07 -9.71 -6.61
CA ALA A 243 -0.39 -8.68 -5.81
C ALA A 243 0.16 -9.24 -4.48
N LEU A 244 -0.55 -10.16 -3.79
CA LEU A 244 -0.06 -10.79 -2.57
C LEU A 244 1.21 -11.62 -2.83
N ILE A 245 1.16 -12.48 -3.84
CA ILE A 245 2.30 -13.36 -4.16
C ILE A 245 3.49 -12.53 -4.65
N ALA A 246 3.24 -11.55 -5.52
CA ALA A 246 4.27 -10.64 -6.01
C ALA A 246 4.90 -9.82 -4.88
N ALA A 247 4.10 -9.30 -3.96
CA ALA A 247 4.59 -8.54 -2.81
C ALA A 247 5.50 -9.37 -1.91
N LEU A 248 5.15 -10.62 -1.63
CA LEU A 248 5.98 -11.54 -0.87
C LEU A 248 7.28 -11.88 -1.61
N LEU A 249 7.23 -12.11 -2.94
CA LEU A 249 8.43 -12.33 -3.75
C LEU A 249 9.34 -11.10 -3.78
N VAL A 250 8.77 -9.91 -3.97
CA VAL A 250 9.53 -8.66 -3.93
C VAL A 250 10.14 -8.44 -2.55
N GLY A 251 9.38 -8.68 -1.48
CA GLY A 251 9.88 -8.60 -0.10
C GLY A 251 11.05 -9.55 0.16
N LEU A 252 10.99 -10.79 -0.35
CA LEU A 252 12.09 -11.74 -0.28
C LEU A 252 13.32 -11.25 -1.03
N VAL A 253 13.16 -10.87 -2.30
CA VAL A 253 14.27 -10.43 -3.16
C VAL A 253 14.91 -9.15 -2.64
N ASP A 254 14.12 -8.17 -2.18
CA ASP A 254 14.63 -6.91 -1.62
C ASP A 254 15.41 -7.15 -0.32
N THR A 255 14.84 -7.93 0.62
CA THR A 255 15.45 -8.16 1.93
C THR A 255 16.71 -9.00 1.81
N PHE A 256 16.65 -10.15 1.11
CA PHE A 256 17.83 -11.00 0.93
C PHE A 256 18.85 -10.36 0.00
N GLY A 257 18.41 -9.58 -0.99
CA GLY A 257 19.29 -8.79 -1.85
C GLY A 257 20.16 -7.83 -1.06
N LYS A 258 19.59 -7.10 -0.12
CA LYS A 258 20.31 -6.16 0.76
C LYS A 258 21.33 -6.86 1.66
N VAL A 259 21.11 -8.10 2.02
CA VAL A 259 22.00 -8.88 2.91
C VAL A 259 23.07 -9.61 2.12
N LEU A 260 22.72 -10.26 1.00
CA LEU A 260 23.64 -11.12 0.22
C LEU A 260 24.43 -10.35 -0.83
N LEU A 261 23.81 -9.35 -1.47
CA LEU A 261 24.37 -8.58 -2.59
C LEU A 261 24.08 -7.07 -2.39
N PRO A 262 24.65 -6.42 -1.36
CA PRO A 262 24.34 -5.03 -1.02
C PRO A 262 24.58 -4.05 -2.17
N SER A 263 25.61 -4.28 -2.97
CA SER A 263 25.96 -3.44 -4.12
C SER A 263 24.95 -3.50 -5.27
N MET A 264 24.15 -4.54 -5.35
CA MET A 264 23.15 -4.77 -6.41
C MET A 264 21.71 -4.78 -5.89
N ALA A 265 21.50 -4.59 -4.60
CA ALA A 265 20.19 -4.77 -3.95
C ALA A 265 19.07 -3.99 -4.63
N GLY A 266 19.31 -2.72 -4.98
CA GLY A 266 18.33 -1.90 -5.68
C GLY A 266 17.98 -2.39 -7.10
N MET A 267 18.87 -3.15 -7.75
CA MET A 267 18.63 -3.66 -9.10
C MET A 267 17.87 -4.99 -9.10
N LEU A 268 18.05 -5.82 -8.06
CA LEU A 268 17.50 -7.18 -8.02
C LEU A 268 15.98 -7.22 -8.17
N VAL A 269 15.28 -6.28 -7.57
CA VAL A 269 13.81 -6.18 -7.65
C VAL A 269 13.38 -5.84 -9.09
N TYR A 270 14.07 -4.94 -9.77
CA TYR A 270 13.79 -4.61 -11.18
C TYR A 270 14.17 -5.73 -12.12
N MET A 271 15.27 -6.45 -11.84
CA MET A 271 15.65 -7.66 -12.59
C MET A 271 14.60 -8.75 -12.45
N LEU A 272 14.05 -8.95 -11.24
CA LEU A 272 12.91 -9.86 -11.01
C LEU A 272 11.72 -9.44 -11.86
N MET A 273 11.37 -8.16 -11.86
CA MET A 273 10.26 -7.63 -12.68
C MET A 273 10.50 -7.89 -14.16
N ALA A 274 11.69 -7.56 -14.68
CA ALA A 274 12.05 -7.78 -16.07
C ALA A 274 12.00 -9.26 -16.45
N ALA A 275 12.50 -10.14 -15.58
CA ALA A 275 12.43 -11.58 -15.79
C ALA A 275 10.96 -12.09 -15.84
N VAL A 276 10.12 -11.65 -14.91
CA VAL A 276 8.70 -12.04 -14.92
C VAL A 276 8.02 -11.56 -16.20
N LEU A 277 8.22 -10.31 -16.62
CA LEU A 277 7.61 -9.76 -17.83
C LEU A 277 8.11 -10.44 -19.11
N LEU A 278 9.35 -10.89 -19.14
CA LEU A 278 9.90 -11.62 -20.28
C LEU A 278 9.21 -12.98 -20.49
N PHE A 279 8.91 -13.70 -19.39
CA PHE A 279 8.26 -15.02 -19.45
C PHE A 279 6.74 -14.95 -19.39
N LYS A 280 6.19 -13.94 -18.69
CA LYS A 280 4.75 -13.71 -18.50
C LYS A 280 4.43 -12.22 -18.61
N PRO A 281 4.24 -11.69 -19.82
CA PRO A 281 4.02 -10.26 -20.06
C PRO A 281 2.74 -9.72 -19.41
N GLU A 282 1.76 -10.59 -19.08
CA GLU A 282 0.52 -10.23 -18.38
C GLU A 282 0.65 -10.30 -16.85
N GLY A 283 1.84 -10.56 -16.31
CA GLY A 283 2.08 -10.83 -14.91
C GLY A 283 1.83 -12.30 -14.52
N LEU A 284 2.04 -12.62 -13.24
CA LEU A 284 1.92 -14.01 -12.74
C LEU A 284 0.47 -14.54 -12.80
N PHE A 285 -0.51 -13.67 -12.61
CA PHE A 285 -1.93 -14.02 -12.55
C PHE A 285 -2.75 -13.15 -13.50
N LYS A 286 -3.19 -13.74 -14.59
CA LYS A 286 -4.14 -13.12 -15.50
C LYS A 286 -5.51 -13.01 -14.83
N GLN A 287 -6.23 -11.89 -15.02
CA GLN A 287 -7.66 -11.78 -14.69
C GLN A 287 -8.52 -12.48 -15.72
#